data_2fd538d5b8f19fefc7626e5284d81dfe
#
_entry.id   2fd538d5b8f19fefc7626e5284d81dfe
#
_cell.length_a   1.000
_cell.length_b   1.000
_cell.length_c   1.000
_cell.angle_alpha   90.00
_cell.angle_beta   90.00
_cell.angle_gamma   90.00
#
_symmetry.space_group_name_H-M   'P 1'
#
loop_
_entity.id
_entity.type
_entity.pdbx_description
1 polymer ?
#
loop_
_entity_poly.entity_id
_entity_poly.type
_entity_poly.pdbx_seq_one_letter_code
_entity_poly.pdbx_strand_id
1 'polypeptide(L)'
;MHIQVINFELNIPHDDYIVGATDVSPVFAEMPGLISKHWLGDKENKIYGGVYLWENKEACEAYKAGPVFADVMSNDMYANQTSKDYGVLDGPTAILLNMLRRAFQIES
;
A
#
# COMPACT_ATOMS: atom_id res chain seq x y z
N MET A 1 -8.88 -10.30 -6.26
CA MET A 1 -7.96 -9.19 -5.91
C MET A 1 -6.78 -9.72 -5.11
N HIS A 2 -5.75 -8.91 -5.01
CA HIS A 2 -4.50 -9.28 -4.32
C HIS A 2 -4.06 -8.10 -3.45
N ILE A 3 -3.66 -8.37 -2.20
CA ILE A 3 -3.24 -7.34 -1.27
C ILE A 3 -1.74 -7.48 -1.00
N GLN A 4 -1.04 -6.35 -0.89
CA GLN A 4 0.39 -6.32 -0.60
C GLN A 4 0.64 -5.36 0.56
N VAL A 5 1.48 -5.78 1.50
CA VAL A 5 1.87 -4.96 2.64
C VAL A 5 3.38 -4.78 2.62
N ILE A 6 3.80 -3.53 2.50
CA ILE A 6 5.21 -3.16 2.59
C ILE A 6 5.40 -2.41 3.90
N ASN A 7 6.40 -2.82 4.67
CA ASN A 7 6.78 -2.13 5.90
C ASN A 7 8.27 -1.80 5.91
N PHE A 8 8.61 -0.72 6.57
CA PHE A 8 10.00 -0.31 6.79
C PHE A 8 10.07 0.71 7.94
N GLU A 9 11.29 0.97 8.40
CA GLU A 9 11.60 2.05 9.31
C GLU A 9 12.20 3.20 8.51
N LEU A 10 12.17 4.42 9.07
CA LEU A 10 12.75 5.59 8.42
C LEU A 10 14.13 5.91 8.95
N ASN A 11 15.04 6.29 8.04
CA ASN A 11 16.32 6.95 8.36
C ASN A 11 16.25 8.46 8.07
N ILE A 12 15.06 8.98 7.77
CA ILE A 12 14.79 10.40 7.54
C ILE A 12 13.70 10.88 8.49
N PRO A 13 13.57 12.20 8.72
CA PRO A 13 12.50 12.72 9.57
C PRO A 13 11.11 12.37 9.06
N HIS A 14 10.19 12.16 9.97
CA HIS A 14 8.79 11.84 9.68
C HIS A 14 8.14 12.84 8.71
N ASP A 15 8.34 14.14 8.95
CA ASP A 15 7.71 15.18 8.12
C ASP A 15 8.28 15.16 6.68
N ASP A 16 9.56 14.89 6.52
CA ASP A 16 10.18 14.76 5.18
C ASP A 16 9.62 13.57 4.43
N TYR A 17 9.35 12.47 5.12
CA TYR A 17 8.72 11.31 4.51
C TYR A 17 7.31 11.63 4.00
N ILE A 18 6.51 12.37 4.78
CA ILE A 18 5.15 12.77 4.35
C ILE A 18 5.21 13.61 3.07
N VAL A 19 6.14 14.54 3.00
CA VAL A 19 6.33 15.37 1.78
C VAL A 19 6.67 14.47 0.59
N GLY A 20 7.64 13.58 0.75
CA GLY A 20 8.05 12.66 -0.32
C GLY A 20 6.93 11.73 -0.76
N ALA A 21 6.16 11.17 0.18
CA ALA A 21 5.02 10.32 -0.12
C ALA A 21 3.94 11.07 -0.91
N THR A 22 3.67 12.30 -0.53
CA THR A 22 2.73 13.17 -1.24
C THR A 22 3.22 13.43 -2.68
N ASP A 23 4.49 13.75 -2.83
CA ASP A 23 5.08 14.09 -4.13
C ASP A 23 5.10 12.88 -5.09
N VAL A 24 5.27 11.67 -4.58
CA VAL A 24 5.35 10.46 -5.40
C VAL A 24 3.97 9.82 -5.66
N SER A 25 2.93 10.29 -4.99
CA SER A 25 1.58 9.73 -5.15
C SER A 25 1.09 9.68 -6.60
N PRO A 26 1.34 10.69 -7.46
CA PRO A 26 0.95 10.61 -8.86
C PRO A 26 1.58 9.43 -9.63
N VAL A 27 2.78 9.02 -9.25
CA VAL A 27 3.44 7.85 -9.86
C VAL A 27 2.62 6.59 -9.58
N PHE A 28 2.14 6.42 -8.36
CA PHE A 28 1.30 5.28 -7.99
C PHE A 28 -0.07 5.32 -8.66
N ALA A 29 -0.63 6.52 -8.86
CA ALA A 29 -1.92 6.68 -9.53
C ALA A 29 -1.92 6.14 -10.97
N GLU A 30 -0.75 6.09 -11.62
CA GLU A 30 -0.58 5.61 -12.99
C GLU A 30 -0.20 4.12 -13.07
N MET A 31 -0.06 3.43 -11.94
CA MET A 31 0.34 2.02 -11.97
C MET A 31 -0.79 1.11 -12.42
N PRO A 32 -0.56 0.27 -13.45
CA PRO A 32 -1.58 -0.64 -13.95
C PRO A 32 -2.06 -1.61 -12.86
N GLY A 33 -3.37 -1.70 -12.69
CA GLY A 33 -3.99 -2.65 -11.76
C GLY A 33 -3.97 -2.25 -10.30
N LEU A 34 -3.42 -1.10 -9.94
CA LEU A 34 -3.49 -0.61 -8.56
C LEU A 34 -4.88 0.00 -8.31
N ILE A 35 -5.64 -0.59 -7.39
CA ILE A 35 -6.98 -0.14 -7.03
C ILE A 35 -6.91 0.91 -5.93
N SER A 36 -6.09 0.66 -4.91
CA SER A 36 -5.91 1.58 -3.81
C SER A 36 -4.56 1.36 -3.14
N LYS A 37 -4.08 2.39 -2.48
CA LYS A 37 -2.91 2.31 -1.63
C LYS A 37 -3.16 3.20 -0.41
N HIS A 38 -2.94 2.62 0.77
CA HIS A 38 -2.94 3.37 2.02
C HIS A 38 -1.51 3.48 2.51
N TRP A 39 -1.03 4.71 2.65
CA TRP A 39 0.28 4.97 3.24
C TRP A 39 0.21 4.69 4.73
N LEU A 40 1.19 3.99 5.26
CA LEU A 40 1.29 3.70 6.69
C LEU A 40 2.34 4.60 7.33
N GLY A 41 2.00 5.19 8.47
CA GLY A 41 2.92 6.02 9.22
C GLY A 41 2.57 5.98 10.69
N ASP A 42 3.17 5.04 11.42
CA ASP A 42 3.04 4.90 12.86
C ASP A 42 4.33 5.39 13.51
N LYS A 43 4.36 6.67 13.83
CA LYS A 43 5.55 7.34 14.36
C LYS A 43 5.97 6.76 15.71
N GLU A 44 5.01 6.41 16.55
CA GLU A 44 5.27 5.86 17.89
C GLU A 44 5.97 4.50 17.80
N ASN A 45 5.48 3.61 16.95
CA ASN A 45 6.03 2.27 16.75
C ASN A 45 7.12 2.23 15.66
N LYS A 46 7.38 3.35 15.00
CA LYS A 46 8.39 3.49 13.94
C LYS A 46 8.15 2.55 12.75
N ILE A 47 6.88 2.32 12.41
CA ILE A 47 6.50 1.46 11.29
C ILE A 47 5.87 2.32 10.20
N TYR A 48 6.45 2.25 9.00
CA TYR A 48 6.00 2.96 7.81
C TYR A 48 5.81 1.99 6.66
N GLY A 49 5.26 2.47 5.58
CA GLY A 49 5.07 1.67 4.37
C GLY A 49 3.75 1.91 3.69
N GLY A 50 3.13 0.84 3.20
CA GLY A 50 1.86 0.95 2.52
C GLY A 50 1.10 -0.36 2.45
N VAL A 51 -0.22 -0.25 2.36
CA VAL A 51 -1.11 -1.36 2.04
C VAL A 51 -1.67 -1.11 0.65
N TYR A 52 -1.36 -2.04 -0.26
CA TYR A 52 -1.71 -1.95 -1.68
C TYR A 52 -2.81 -2.94 -1.99
N LEU A 53 -3.84 -2.50 -2.68
CA LEU A 53 -4.85 -3.39 -3.24
C LEU A 53 -4.68 -3.43 -4.75
N TRP A 54 -4.36 -4.61 -5.29
CA TRP A 54 -4.17 -4.88 -6.71
C TRP A 54 -5.38 -5.62 -7.27
N GLU A 55 -5.72 -5.36 -8.52
CA GLU A 55 -6.87 -6.05 -9.15
C GLU A 55 -6.64 -7.57 -9.28
N ASN A 56 -5.36 -8.00 -9.39
CA ASN A 56 -4.99 -9.40 -9.45
C ASN A 56 -3.53 -9.59 -9.02
N LYS A 57 -3.12 -10.86 -8.89
CA LYS A 57 -1.76 -11.22 -8.51
C LYS A 57 -0.74 -10.74 -9.55
N GLU A 58 -1.10 -10.83 -10.83
CA GLU A 58 -0.21 -10.47 -11.94
C GLU A 58 0.19 -8.99 -11.90
N ALA A 59 -0.74 -8.10 -11.53
CA ALA A 59 -0.45 -6.68 -11.36
C ALA A 59 0.54 -6.46 -10.21
N CYS A 60 0.37 -7.17 -9.09
CA CYS A 60 1.30 -7.12 -7.97
C CYS A 60 2.69 -7.61 -8.37
N GLU A 61 2.77 -8.74 -9.07
CA GLU A 61 4.05 -9.30 -9.54
C GLU A 61 4.75 -8.36 -10.52
N ALA A 62 4.02 -7.70 -11.41
CA ALA A 62 4.56 -6.70 -12.31
C ALA A 62 5.17 -5.51 -11.56
N TYR A 63 4.50 -5.03 -10.53
CA TYR A 63 5.03 -3.98 -9.66
C TYR A 63 6.33 -4.43 -8.98
N LYS A 64 6.34 -5.65 -8.42
CA LYS A 64 7.51 -6.20 -7.73
C LYS A 64 8.70 -6.41 -8.67
N ALA A 65 8.46 -6.59 -9.95
CA ALA A 65 9.52 -6.71 -10.96
C ALA A 65 10.00 -5.34 -11.50
N GLY A 66 9.36 -4.25 -11.08
CA GLY A 66 9.63 -2.92 -11.62
C GLY A 66 10.62 -2.09 -10.79
N PRO A 67 11.01 -0.92 -11.34
CA PRO A 67 12.06 -0.08 -10.72
C PRO A 67 11.60 0.63 -9.45
N VAL A 68 10.32 0.96 -9.32
CA VAL A 68 9.82 1.66 -8.12
C VAL A 68 9.93 0.76 -6.89
N PHE A 69 9.51 -0.49 -7.00
CA PHE A 69 9.64 -1.47 -5.92
C PHE A 69 11.11 -1.75 -5.59
N ALA A 70 11.94 -1.88 -6.60
CA ALA A 70 13.38 -2.08 -6.41
C ALA A 70 14.00 -0.93 -5.62
N ASP A 71 13.60 0.31 -5.92
CA ASP A 71 14.05 1.50 -5.17
C ASP A 71 13.58 1.45 -3.72
N VAL A 72 12.31 1.20 -3.47
CA VAL A 72 11.77 1.11 -2.11
C VAL A 72 12.52 0.09 -1.27
N MET A 73 12.83 -1.08 -1.83
CA MET A 73 13.46 -2.18 -1.10
C MET A 73 14.96 -1.99 -0.90
N SER A 74 15.60 -1.05 -1.59
CA SER A 74 17.05 -0.83 -1.51
C SER A 74 17.46 0.58 -1.09
N ASN A 75 16.52 1.51 -0.97
CA ASN A 75 16.82 2.92 -0.66
C ASN A 75 17.28 3.07 0.79
N ASP A 76 18.41 3.76 0.98
CA ASP A 76 19.01 4.00 2.29
C ASP A 76 18.21 4.95 3.20
N MET A 77 17.20 5.64 2.66
CA MET A 77 16.25 6.41 3.46
C MET A 77 15.40 5.51 4.36
N TYR A 78 15.37 4.21 4.05
CA TYR A 78 14.58 3.21 4.77
C TYR A 78 15.47 2.13 5.33
N ALA A 79 14.99 1.46 6.38
CA ALA A 79 15.65 0.31 6.99
C ALA A 79 14.63 -0.81 7.23
N ASN A 80 15.13 -2.04 7.25
CA ASN A 80 14.31 -3.22 7.56
C ASN A 80 13.09 -3.37 6.66
N GLN A 81 13.27 -3.11 5.35
CA GLN A 81 12.20 -3.21 4.36
C GLN A 81 11.69 -4.65 4.24
N THR A 82 10.37 -4.80 4.29
CA THR A 82 9.70 -6.09 4.07
C THR A 82 8.53 -5.90 3.10
N SER A 83 8.24 -6.96 2.35
CA SER A 83 7.09 -7.01 1.47
C SER A 83 6.44 -8.39 1.58
N LYS A 84 5.15 -8.40 1.86
CA LYS A 84 4.34 -9.63 1.91
C LYS A 84 3.06 -9.40 1.12
N ASP A 85 2.60 -10.40 0.40
CA ASP A 85 1.37 -10.27 -0.36
C ASP A 85 0.53 -11.54 -0.29
N TYR A 86 -0.78 -11.37 -0.47
CA TYR A 86 -1.77 -12.43 -0.26
C TYR A 86 -2.92 -12.28 -1.23
N GLY A 87 -3.46 -13.41 -1.69
CA GLY A 87 -4.74 -13.40 -2.39
C GLY A 87 -5.87 -12.97 -1.46
N VAL A 88 -6.83 -12.22 -2.00
CA VAL A 88 -8.04 -11.81 -1.28
C VAL A 88 -9.13 -12.84 -1.56
N LEU A 89 -9.86 -13.23 -0.53
CA LEU A 89 -11.07 -14.03 -0.68
C LEU A 89 -12.19 -13.09 -1.15
N ASP A 90 -12.32 -12.92 -2.45
CA ASP A 90 -13.19 -11.90 -3.04
C ASP A 90 -14.67 -12.10 -2.70
N GLY A 91 -15.15 -13.34 -2.65
CA GLY A 91 -16.54 -13.64 -2.29
C GLY A 91 -16.94 -13.13 -0.92
N PRO A 92 -16.33 -13.67 0.17
CA PRO A 92 -16.62 -13.18 1.53
C PRO A 92 -16.36 -11.70 1.73
N THR A 93 -15.29 -11.18 1.11
CA THR A 93 -14.92 -9.76 1.21
C THR A 93 -16.00 -8.87 0.61
N ALA A 94 -16.52 -9.21 -0.57
CA ALA A 94 -17.57 -8.45 -1.23
C ALA A 94 -18.86 -8.43 -0.40
N ILE A 95 -19.22 -9.56 0.21
CA ILE A 95 -20.40 -9.65 1.08
C ILE A 95 -20.26 -8.69 2.26
N LEU A 96 -19.12 -8.73 2.94
CA LEU A 96 -18.86 -7.86 4.09
C LEU A 96 -18.85 -6.38 3.69
N LEU A 97 -18.18 -6.02 2.59
CA LEU A 97 -18.11 -4.64 2.12
C LEU A 97 -19.51 -4.09 1.79
N ASN A 98 -20.38 -4.91 1.20
CA ASN A 98 -21.74 -4.50 0.93
C ASN A 98 -22.55 -4.24 2.21
N MET A 99 -22.37 -5.06 3.23
CA MET A 99 -22.98 -4.85 4.54
C MET A 99 -22.51 -3.55 5.19
N LEU A 100 -21.21 -3.31 5.18
CA LEU A 100 -20.61 -2.11 5.76
C LEU A 100 -21.06 -0.85 4.99
N ARG A 101 -21.11 -0.93 3.67
CA ARG A 101 -21.55 0.19 2.82
C ARG A 101 -23.00 0.57 3.09
N ARG A 102 -23.89 -0.41 3.30
CA ARG A 102 -25.28 -0.16 3.66
C ARG A 102 -25.41 0.55 5.01
N ALA A 103 -24.59 0.15 6.00
CA ALA A 103 -24.57 0.79 7.30
C ALA A 103 -24.19 2.27 7.19
N PHE A 104 -23.19 2.62 6.37
CA PHE A 104 -22.78 4.00 6.16
C PHE A 104 -23.82 4.80 5.38
N GLN A 105 -24.53 4.20 4.44
CA GLN A 105 -25.58 4.89 3.66
C GLN A 105 -26.78 5.30 4.51
N ILE A 106 -27.08 4.52 5.55
CA ILE A 106 -28.20 4.84 6.46
C ILE A 106 -27.91 6.10 7.26
N GLU A 107 -26.64 6.40 7.52
CA GLU A 107 -26.20 7.56 8.31
C GLU A 107 -26.04 8.83 7.46
N SER A 108 -25.96 8.69 6.18
CA SER A 108 -25.79 9.81 5.27
C SER A 108 -27.13 10.27 4.69
#